data_b0a62e0c5d6949810f6b5eb817fe1f8b
#
_entry.id   b0a62e0c5d6949810f6b5eb817fe1f8b
#
_cell.length_a   1.000
_cell.length_b   1.000
_cell.length_c   1.000
_cell.angle_alpha   90.00
_cell.angle_beta   90.00
_cell.angle_gamma   90.00
#
_symmetry.space_group_name_H-M   'P 1'
#
loop_
_entity.id
_entity.type
_entity.pdbx_description
1 polymer ?
#
loop_
_entity_poly.entity_id
_entity_poly.type
_entity_poly.pdbx_seq_one_letter_code
_entity_poly.pdbx_strand_id
1 'polypeptide(L)'
;KEILPSHNIGVQFLNDIAGDSRFKTSGLTIAYAKSVAISKENTFSFGAGLGIFQRSILFDDLVFNETENLNNLNFMFPDLSIGVANENRINKNVVLESGIAFFHINKPKQSFTENDAIRLHQKMNFHTTLNYTYTDNLSIQPKLLFSNQDTDKEFLLGCGVNYLLEGEKEILLKSGIADRFNDALILYF
;
A
#
# COMPACT_ATOMS: atom_id res chain seq x y z
N LYS A 1 -28.40 -17.72 -6.71
CA LYS A 1 -27.10 -18.03 -6.12
C LYS A 1 -26.93 -17.03 -4.99
N GLU A 2 -26.96 -17.51 -3.76
CA GLU A 2 -26.68 -16.66 -2.59
C GLU A 2 -25.24 -16.15 -2.72
N ILE A 3 -25.07 -14.84 -2.61
CA ILE A 3 -23.75 -14.19 -2.64
C ILE A 3 -23.27 -14.20 -1.19
N LEU A 4 -22.45 -15.18 -0.86
CA LEU A 4 -21.86 -15.28 0.48
C LEU A 4 -20.77 -14.22 0.64
N PRO A 5 -20.66 -13.57 1.82
CA PRO A 5 -19.57 -12.66 2.10
C PRO A 5 -18.23 -13.41 2.05
N SER A 6 -17.25 -12.85 1.38
CA SER A 6 -15.89 -13.41 1.39
C SER A 6 -15.04 -12.76 2.48
N HIS A 7 -14.17 -13.56 3.07
CA HIS A 7 -13.24 -13.15 4.11
C HIS A 7 -11.81 -13.31 3.58
N ASN A 8 -11.01 -12.27 3.71
CA ASN A 8 -9.64 -12.23 3.23
C ASN A 8 -8.70 -11.88 4.37
N ILE A 9 -7.56 -12.53 4.42
CA ILE A 9 -6.49 -12.25 5.38
C ILE A 9 -5.22 -11.98 4.57
N GLY A 10 -4.51 -10.92 4.93
CA GLY A 10 -3.22 -10.56 4.37
C GLY A 10 -2.17 -10.45 5.45
N VAL A 11 -0.93 -10.79 5.11
CA VAL A 11 0.24 -10.60 5.97
C VAL A 11 1.28 -9.85 5.17
N GLN A 12 1.83 -8.79 5.74
CA GLN A 12 2.90 -8.00 5.15
C GLN A 12 4.08 -7.92 6.11
N PHE A 13 5.26 -8.18 5.59
CA PHE A 13 6.53 -7.93 6.28
C PHE A 13 7.24 -6.77 5.60
N LEU A 14 7.69 -5.80 6.40
CA LEU A 14 8.52 -4.68 5.98
C LEU A 14 9.89 -4.78 6.65
N ASN A 15 10.94 -4.56 5.85
CA ASN A 15 12.28 -4.34 6.37
C ASN A 15 12.97 -3.33 5.45
N ASP A 16 13.18 -2.13 5.97
CA ASP A 16 13.78 -1.00 5.28
C ASP A 16 14.99 -0.52 6.06
N ILE A 17 16.09 -0.22 5.35
CA ILE A 17 17.34 0.28 5.92
C ILE A 17 17.81 1.44 5.06
N ALA A 18 17.99 2.62 5.67
CA ALA A 18 18.35 3.84 4.99
C ALA A 18 19.54 4.55 5.66
N GLY A 19 20.40 5.13 4.82
CA GLY A 19 21.52 5.99 5.23
C GLY A 19 22.67 5.26 5.96
N ASP A 20 23.72 6.01 6.23
CA ASP A 20 24.95 5.52 6.84
C ASP A 20 24.76 5.11 8.32
N SER A 21 23.83 5.77 9.02
CA SER A 21 23.42 5.41 10.39
C SER A 21 22.57 4.15 10.46
N ARG A 22 22.36 3.45 9.31
CA ARG A 22 21.50 2.28 9.21
C ARG A 22 20.15 2.48 9.91
N PHE A 23 19.51 3.63 9.64
CA PHE A 23 18.15 3.86 10.13
C PHE A 23 17.25 2.75 9.60
N LYS A 24 16.87 1.86 10.50
CA LYS A 24 16.14 0.63 10.15
C LYS A 24 14.71 0.72 10.64
N THR A 25 13.78 0.36 9.77
CA THR A 25 12.38 0.10 10.13
C THR A 25 12.04 -1.33 9.73
N SER A 26 11.64 -2.14 10.70
CA SER A 26 11.16 -3.51 10.48
C SER A 26 9.79 -3.67 11.08
N GLY A 27 8.90 -4.41 10.43
CA GLY A 27 7.56 -4.61 10.97
C GLY A 27 6.78 -5.71 10.29
N LEU A 28 5.73 -6.12 10.97
CA LEU A 28 4.74 -7.09 10.51
C LEU A 28 3.36 -6.46 10.61
N THR A 29 2.57 -6.58 9.56
CA THR A 29 1.15 -6.19 9.54
C THR A 29 0.29 -7.38 9.20
N ILE A 30 -0.77 -7.57 9.96
CA ILE A 30 -1.85 -8.50 9.64
C ILE A 30 -3.06 -7.66 9.27
N ALA A 31 -3.64 -7.95 8.11
CA ALA A 31 -4.84 -7.29 7.61
C ALA A 31 -5.97 -8.30 7.44
N TYR A 32 -7.16 -7.87 7.76
CA TYR A 32 -8.38 -8.61 7.53
C TYR A 32 -9.36 -7.75 6.74
N ALA A 33 -10.01 -8.35 5.75
CA ALA A 33 -11.07 -7.70 5.00
C ALA A 33 -12.27 -8.61 4.81
N LYS A 34 -13.45 -8.01 4.86
CA LYS A 34 -14.73 -8.65 4.57
C LYS A 34 -15.38 -7.97 3.37
N SER A 35 -15.68 -8.77 2.35
CA SER A 35 -16.40 -8.32 1.14
C SER A 35 -17.86 -8.72 1.22
N VAL A 36 -18.73 -7.78 0.90
CA VAL A 36 -20.19 -7.95 0.90
C VAL A 36 -20.71 -7.49 -0.46
N ALA A 37 -21.32 -8.41 -1.20
CA ALA A 37 -21.99 -8.06 -2.43
C ALA A 37 -23.37 -7.45 -2.09
N ILE A 38 -23.60 -6.22 -2.55
CA ILE A 38 -24.87 -5.49 -2.39
C ILE A 38 -25.79 -5.81 -3.58
N SER A 39 -25.20 -6.00 -4.76
CA SER A 39 -25.90 -6.49 -5.94
C SER A 39 -25.02 -7.49 -6.71
N LYS A 40 -25.49 -7.97 -7.85
CA LYS A 40 -24.69 -8.82 -8.75
C LYS A 40 -23.50 -8.07 -9.36
N GLU A 41 -23.63 -6.76 -9.43
CA GLU A 41 -22.67 -5.85 -10.06
C GLU A 41 -21.80 -5.12 -9.04
N ASN A 42 -22.20 -5.07 -7.76
CA ASN A 42 -21.60 -4.19 -6.78
C ASN A 42 -21.19 -4.93 -5.51
N THR A 43 -19.89 -4.87 -5.21
CA THR A 43 -19.28 -5.48 -4.02
C THR A 43 -18.54 -4.43 -3.22
N PHE A 44 -18.84 -4.31 -1.93
CA PHE A 44 -18.08 -3.50 -0.99
C PHE A 44 -17.18 -4.38 -0.13
N SER A 45 -15.95 -3.90 0.09
CA SER A 45 -14.97 -4.53 0.97
C SER A 45 -14.58 -3.57 2.07
N PHE A 46 -14.63 -4.04 3.32
CA PHE A 46 -14.23 -3.30 4.51
C PHE A 46 -13.03 -4.00 5.11
N GLY A 47 -11.96 -3.26 5.35
CA GLY A 47 -10.71 -3.81 5.84
C GLY A 47 -10.16 -3.07 7.05
N ALA A 48 -9.44 -3.80 7.89
CA ALA A 48 -8.64 -3.25 8.98
C ALA A 48 -7.28 -3.97 9.04
N GLY A 49 -6.25 -3.23 9.40
CA GLY A 49 -4.89 -3.74 9.58
C GLY A 49 -4.35 -3.39 10.96
N LEU A 50 -3.63 -4.34 11.55
CA LEU A 50 -2.86 -4.17 12.77
C LEU A 50 -1.41 -4.51 12.48
N GLY A 51 -0.53 -3.56 12.70
CA GLY A 51 0.92 -3.70 12.55
C GLY A 51 1.65 -3.56 13.88
N ILE A 52 2.82 -4.18 13.93
CA ILE A 52 3.84 -3.92 14.94
C ILE A 52 5.14 -3.59 14.23
N PHE A 53 5.75 -2.48 14.57
CA PHE A 53 6.96 -1.97 13.94
C PHE A 53 8.03 -1.68 14.98
N GLN A 54 9.27 -1.90 14.58
CA GLN A 54 10.46 -1.49 15.32
C GLN A 54 11.28 -0.54 14.46
N ARG A 55 11.73 0.57 15.07
CA ARG A 55 12.74 1.47 14.52
C ARG A 55 14.00 1.41 15.32
N SER A 56 15.15 1.46 14.63
CA SER A 56 16.46 1.50 15.28
C SER A 56 17.42 2.38 14.49
N ILE A 57 18.37 2.96 15.22
CA ILE A 57 19.55 3.64 14.67
C ILE A 57 20.77 2.97 15.30
N LEU A 58 21.72 2.61 14.44
CA LEU A 58 23.00 2.05 14.86
C LEU A 58 24.08 3.12 14.68
N PHE A 59 24.81 3.40 15.74
CA PHE A 59 25.90 4.37 15.74
C PHE A 59 27.28 3.70 15.64
N ASP A 60 27.35 2.38 15.81
CA ASP A 60 28.60 1.62 15.90
C ASP A 60 29.46 1.70 14.62
N ASP A 61 28.81 1.90 13.45
CA ASP A 61 29.49 1.98 12.17
C ASP A 61 29.83 3.43 11.74
N LEU A 62 29.45 4.43 12.54
CA LEU A 62 29.72 5.84 12.23
C LEU A 62 31.09 6.26 12.75
N VAL A 63 31.82 6.99 11.90
CA VAL A 63 33.11 7.57 12.25
C VAL A 63 32.89 9.03 12.64
N PHE A 64 33.11 9.35 13.93
CA PHE A 64 33.03 10.71 14.46
C PHE A 64 34.43 11.32 14.52
N ASN A 65 34.54 12.63 14.30
CA ASN A 65 35.81 13.36 14.43
C ASN A 65 36.28 13.47 15.90
N GLU A 66 35.36 13.35 16.84
CA GLU A 66 35.60 13.30 18.26
C GLU A 66 35.03 12.02 18.86
N THR A 67 35.55 11.56 19.98
CA THR A 67 35.09 10.32 20.61
C THR A 67 33.73 10.57 21.27
N GLU A 68 32.65 10.29 20.57
CA GLU A 68 31.29 10.31 21.08
C GLU A 68 30.83 8.89 21.42
N ASN A 69 30.39 8.69 22.66
CA ASN A 69 29.86 7.40 23.12
C ASN A 69 28.35 7.40 22.96
N LEU A 70 27.88 7.15 21.72
CA LEU A 70 26.46 7.08 21.37
C LEU A 70 25.98 5.63 21.51
N ASN A 71 24.91 5.43 22.27
CA ASN A 71 24.26 4.13 22.37
C ASN A 71 23.26 3.94 21.23
N ASN A 72 23.18 2.73 20.70
CA ASN A 72 22.17 2.35 19.74
C ASN A 72 20.78 2.59 20.32
N LEU A 73 19.92 3.22 19.52
CA LEU A 73 18.56 3.57 19.92
C LEU A 73 17.55 2.69 19.19
N ASN A 74 16.56 2.22 19.90
CA ASN A 74 15.44 1.50 19.30
C ASN A 74 14.14 1.74 20.06
N PHE A 75 13.02 1.63 19.35
CA PHE A 75 11.68 1.61 19.96
C PHE A 75 10.70 0.80 19.09
N MET A 76 9.65 0.31 19.73
CA MET A 76 8.56 -0.40 19.05
C MET A 76 7.26 0.41 19.14
N PHE A 77 6.43 0.29 18.11
CA PHE A 77 5.12 0.95 18.10
C PHE A 77 4.07 0.11 17.36
N PRO A 78 2.82 0.11 17.85
CA PRO A 78 1.70 -0.45 17.11
C PRO A 78 1.23 0.52 16.03
N ASP A 79 0.72 -0.01 14.93
CA ASP A 79 0.14 0.76 13.85
C ASP A 79 -1.23 0.21 13.44
N LEU A 80 -2.19 1.10 13.24
CA LEU A 80 -3.55 0.75 12.87
C LEU A 80 -3.93 1.37 11.54
N SER A 81 -4.60 0.60 10.69
CA SER A 81 -5.16 1.05 9.44
C SER A 81 -6.58 0.55 9.23
N ILE A 82 -7.36 1.31 8.48
CA ILE A 82 -8.70 0.94 8.03
C ILE A 82 -8.89 1.35 6.57
N GLY A 83 -9.80 0.69 5.89
CA GLY A 83 -10.12 1.05 4.51
C GLY A 83 -11.45 0.49 4.05
N VAL A 84 -11.95 1.08 2.99
CA VAL A 84 -13.11 0.60 2.26
C VAL A 84 -12.80 0.61 0.77
N ALA A 85 -13.24 -0.41 0.07
CA ALA A 85 -13.15 -0.50 -1.38
C ALA A 85 -14.49 -0.91 -1.97
N ASN A 86 -14.73 -0.52 -3.20
CA ASN A 86 -15.88 -0.89 -3.98
C ASN A 86 -15.42 -1.44 -5.33
N GLU A 87 -15.95 -2.59 -5.70
CA GLU A 87 -15.89 -3.13 -7.06
C GLU A 87 -17.28 -2.98 -7.69
N ASN A 88 -17.35 -2.28 -8.81
CA ASN A 88 -18.58 -2.07 -9.56
C ASN A 88 -18.41 -2.57 -11.00
N ARG A 89 -19.15 -3.60 -11.35
CA ARG A 89 -19.26 -4.12 -12.71
C ARG A 89 -20.26 -3.31 -13.50
N ILE A 90 -19.77 -2.31 -14.25
CA ILE A 90 -20.58 -1.39 -15.03
C ILE A 90 -21.28 -2.15 -16.19
N ASN A 91 -20.53 -3.06 -16.83
CA ASN A 91 -21.06 -3.97 -17.86
C ASN A 91 -20.16 -5.21 -17.98
N LYS A 92 -20.37 -6.07 -19.00
CA LYS A 92 -19.58 -7.31 -19.17
C LYS A 92 -18.09 -7.05 -19.33
N ASN A 93 -17.72 -5.90 -19.90
CA ASN A 93 -16.35 -5.56 -20.30
C ASN A 93 -15.68 -4.54 -19.37
N VAL A 94 -16.46 -3.91 -18.47
CA VAL A 94 -15.96 -2.80 -17.65
C VAL A 94 -16.23 -3.07 -16.18
N VAL A 95 -15.16 -3.12 -15.40
CA VAL A 95 -15.19 -3.18 -13.95
C VAL A 95 -14.42 -1.99 -13.40
N LEU A 96 -15.05 -1.22 -12.52
CA LEU A 96 -14.44 -0.11 -11.80
C LEU A 96 -14.16 -0.55 -10.36
N GLU A 97 -12.91 -0.48 -9.96
CA GLU A 97 -12.46 -0.67 -8.59
C GLU A 97 -12.04 0.68 -8.02
N SER A 98 -12.53 1.03 -6.83
CA SER A 98 -12.15 2.25 -6.14
C SER A 98 -12.05 2.00 -4.65
N GLY A 99 -11.12 2.68 -3.98
CA GLY A 99 -10.97 2.50 -2.54
C GLY A 99 -10.32 3.69 -1.87
N ILE A 100 -10.60 3.82 -0.59
CA ILE A 100 -9.95 4.77 0.31
C ILE A 100 -9.46 4.03 1.55
N ALA A 101 -8.25 4.34 1.97
CA ALA A 101 -7.65 3.78 3.17
C ALA A 101 -6.97 4.86 4.01
N PHE A 102 -7.03 4.68 5.31
CA PHE A 102 -6.35 5.51 6.30
C PHE A 102 -5.37 4.65 7.08
N PHE A 103 -4.10 5.04 7.04
CA PHE A 103 -3.02 4.41 7.78
C PHE A 103 -2.62 5.29 8.96
N HIS A 104 -1.98 4.69 9.94
CA HIS A 104 -1.48 5.38 11.14
C HIS A 104 -2.58 6.13 11.89
N ILE A 105 -3.81 5.53 11.93
CA ILE A 105 -4.97 6.19 12.57
C ILE A 105 -4.79 6.43 14.06
N ASN A 106 -3.95 5.61 14.71
CA ASN A 106 -3.55 5.75 16.12
C ASN A 106 -2.42 6.76 16.34
N LYS A 107 -1.87 7.38 15.27
CA LYS A 107 -0.76 8.34 15.33
C LYS A 107 0.36 7.88 16.27
N PRO A 108 1.00 6.74 15.99
CA PRO A 108 1.97 6.17 16.91
C PRO A 108 3.15 7.11 17.16
N LYS A 109 3.70 7.05 18.35
CA LYS A 109 4.89 7.83 18.75
C LYS A 109 6.08 7.47 17.85
N GLN A 110 6.85 8.48 17.44
CA GLN A 110 7.97 8.35 16.51
C GLN A 110 9.28 8.92 17.09
N SER A 111 9.42 8.94 18.41
CA SER A 111 10.60 9.49 19.07
C SER A 111 11.45 8.39 19.71
N PHE A 112 12.76 8.50 19.57
CA PHE A 112 13.74 7.71 20.32
C PHE A 112 13.92 8.22 21.75
N THR A 113 13.40 9.40 22.05
CA THR A 113 13.40 10.01 23.39
C THR A 113 11.99 9.97 23.99
N GLU A 114 11.85 10.41 25.24
CA GLU A 114 10.54 10.49 25.91
C GLU A 114 9.63 11.62 25.38
N ASN A 115 10.01 12.29 24.29
CA ASN A 115 9.21 13.36 23.71
C ASN A 115 7.98 12.79 22.99
N ASP A 116 6.80 12.93 23.59
CA ASP A 116 5.52 12.48 23.05
C ASP A 116 4.96 13.36 21.93
N ALA A 117 5.58 14.50 21.64
CA ALA A 117 5.10 15.41 20.60
C ALA A 117 5.35 14.88 19.16
N ILE A 118 6.38 14.03 18.98
CA ILE A 118 6.74 13.50 17.68
C ILE A 118 5.89 12.25 17.38
N ARG A 119 4.91 12.39 16.51
CA ARG A 119 3.99 11.31 16.12
C ARG A 119 3.96 11.12 14.61
N LEU A 120 3.70 9.88 14.19
CA LEU A 120 3.49 9.59 12.77
C LEU A 120 2.15 10.17 12.33
N HIS A 121 2.20 11.01 11.28
CA HIS A 121 0.99 11.59 10.72
C HIS A 121 0.14 10.54 10.02
N GLN A 122 -1.18 10.71 10.09
CA GLN A 122 -2.11 9.86 9.37
C GLN A 122 -1.87 10.00 7.86
N LYS A 123 -1.90 8.86 7.17
CA LYS A 123 -1.80 8.81 5.71
C LYS A 123 -3.14 8.39 5.13
N MET A 124 -3.64 9.16 4.16
CA MET A 124 -4.81 8.81 3.38
C MET A 124 -4.37 8.39 1.99
N ASN A 125 -4.87 7.25 1.54
CA ASN A 125 -4.72 6.79 0.16
C ASN A 125 -6.10 6.68 -0.49
N PHE A 126 -6.25 7.22 -1.68
CA PHE A 126 -7.37 6.97 -2.57
C PHE A 126 -6.83 6.33 -3.85
N HIS A 127 -7.47 5.27 -4.30
CA HIS A 127 -7.13 4.66 -5.58
C HIS A 127 -8.38 4.33 -6.40
N THR A 128 -8.20 4.32 -7.71
CA THR A 128 -9.20 3.80 -8.62
C THR A 128 -8.52 3.13 -9.82
N THR A 129 -9.09 2.03 -10.26
CA THR A 129 -8.64 1.25 -11.42
C THR A 129 -9.87 0.89 -12.25
N LEU A 130 -9.83 1.22 -13.54
CA LEU A 130 -10.81 0.76 -14.49
C LEU A 130 -10.24 -0.46 -15.23
N ASN A 131 -10.89 -1.59 -15.11
CA ASN A 131 -10.56 -2.80 -15.88
C ASN A 131 -11.45 -2.85 -17.13
N TYR A 132 -10.87 -2.61 -18.30
CA TYR A 132 -11.56 -2.67 -19.59
C TYR A 132 -11.09 -3.87 -20.39
N THR A 133 -11.96 -4.86 -20.56
CA THR A 133 -11.73 -6.03 -21.42
C THR A 133 -12.05 -5.66 -22.86
N TYR A 134 -11.00 -5.46 -23.67
CA TYR A 134 -11.12 -5.11 -25.07
C TYR A 134 -11.43 -6.32 -25.95
N THR A 135 -10.69 -7.43 -25.73
CA THR A 135 -10.96 -8.76 -26.30
C THR A 135 -10.86 -9.81 -25.20
N ASP A 136 -11.20 -11.06 -25.49
CA ASP A 136 -11.09 -12.15 -24.50
C ASP A 136 -9.67 -12.29 -23.93
N ASN A 137 -8.67 -11.88 -24.71
CA ASN A 137 -7.26 -12.02 -24.37
C ASN A 137 -6.58 -10.69 -23.96
N LEU A 138 -7.21 -9.53 -24.19
CA LEU A 138 -6.61 -8.23 -23.96
C LEU A 138 -7.46 -7.37 -23.04
N SER A 139 -6.89 -6.91 -21.96
CA SER A 139 -7.49 -5.88 -21.10
C SER A 139 -6.58 -4.70 -20.86
N ILE A 140 -7.16 -3.53 -20.69
CA ILE A 140 -6.49 -2.26 -20.44
C ILE A 140 -6.93 -1.77 -19.06
N GLN A 141 -5.98 -1.27 -18.28
CA GLN A 141 -6.19 -0.89 -16.88
C GLN A 141 -5.66 0.52 -16.59
N PRO A 142 -6.38 1.58 -16.98
CA PRO A 142 -6.07 2.91 -16.43
C PRO A 142 -6.28 2.92 -14.92
N LYS A 143 -5.34 3.55 -14.22
CA LYS A 143 -5.32 3.61 -12.76
C LYS A 143 -4.86 4.98 -12.27
N LEU A 144 -5.39 5.35 -11.11
CA LEU A 144 -5.05 6.57 -10.40
C LEU A 144 -4.82 6.22 -8.93
N LEU A 145 -3.78 6.78 -8.36
CA LEU A 145 -3.52 6.78 -6.92
C LEU A 145 -3.30 8.21 -6.46
N PHE A 146 -3.97 8.59 -5.40
CA PHE A 146 -3.69 9.80 -4.65
C PHE A 146 -3.35 9.42 -3.21
N SER A 147 -2.24 9.95 -2.70
CA SER A 147 -1.78 9.74 -1.34
C SER A 147 -1.50 11.09 -0.69
N ASN A 148 -1.90 11.23 0.57
CA ASN A 148 -1.62 12.43 1.36
C ASN A 148 -1.21 12.04 2.78
N GLN A 149 -0.06 12.55 3.21
CA GLN A 149 0.41 12.38 4.58
C GLN A 149 1.05 13.70 5.04
N ASP A 150 0.38 14.42 5.93
CA ASP A 150 0.78 15.75 6.37
C ASP A 150 0.96 16.71 5.19
N THR A 151 2.18 17.18 4.96
CA THR A 151 2.55 18.06 3.84
C THR A 151 2.82 17.30 2.55
N ASP A 152 3.09 16.00 2.64
CA ASP A 152 3.49 15.18 1.50
C ASP A 152 2.27 14.71 0.72
N LYS A 153 2.29 14.97 -0.58
CA LYS A 153 1.24 14.57 -1.51
C LYS A 153 1.86 13.83 -2.68
N GLU A 154 1.28 12.69 -2.99
CA GLU A 154 1.66 11.88 -4.14
C GLU A 154 0.44 11.71 -5.05
N PHE A 155 0.62 11.95 -6.33
CA PHE A 155 -0.37 11.68 -7.34
C PHE A 155 0.26 10.84 -8.44
N LEU A 156 -0.32 9.67 -8.69
CA LEU A 156 0.13 8.74 -9.70
C LEU A 156 -1.00 8.45 -10.67
N LEU A 157 -0.72 8.62 -11.95
CA LEU A 157 -1.60 8.24 -13.05
C LEU A 157 -0.90 7.21 -13.91
N GLY A 158 -1.56 6.09 -14.19
CA GLY A 158 -0.94 5.04 -14.97
C GLY A 158 -1.93 4.28 -15.84
N CYS A 159 -1.38 3.47 -16.74
CA CYS A 159 -2.13 2.55 -17.55
C CYS A 159 -1.39 1.22 -17.67
N GLY A 160 -2.08 0.14 -17.35
CA GLY A 160 -1.61 -1.22 -17.53
C GLY A 160 -2.28 -1.90 -18.72
N VAL A 161 -1.60 -2.90 -19.25
CA VAL A 161 -2.12 -3.80 -20.27
C VAL A 161 -1.87 -5.22 -19.80
N ASN A 162 -2.92 -6.04 -19.84
CA ASN A 162 -2.82 -7.46 -19.57
C ASN A 162 -3.15 -8.23 -20.86
N TYR A 163 -2.30 -9.16 -21.21
CA TYR A 163 -2.47 -10.01 -22.36
C TYR A 163 -2.38 -11.48 -21.98
N LEU A 164 -3.45 -12.24 -22.27
CA LEU A 164 -3.53 -13.68 -22.05
C LEU A 164 -3.03 -14.40 -23.29
N LEU A 165 -1.90 -15.10 -23.15
CA LEU A 165 -1.42 -16.03 -24.19
C LEU A 165 -2.13 -17.37 -23.99
N GLU A 166 -2.92 -17.76 -24.96
CA GLU A 166 -3.57 -19.07 -25.03
C GLU A 166 -2.57 -20.11 -25.58
N GLY A 167 -2.45 -21.23 -24.90
CA GLY A 167 -1.57 -22.33 -25.26
C GLY A 167 -1.87 -23.55 -24.37
N GLU A 168 -0.98 -24.55 -24.35
CA GLU A 168 -1.11 -25.67 -23.42
C GLU A 168 -1.13 -25.22 -21.95
N LYS A 169 -0.53 -24.05 -21.67
CA LYS A 169 -0.62 -23.33 -20.40
C LYS A 169 -1.02 -21.89 -20.69
N GLU A 170 -1.99 -21.38 -19.97
CA GLU A 170 -2.35 -19.97 -20.00
C GLU A 170 -1.26 -19.14 -19.33
N ILE A 171 -0.70 -18.17 -20.04
CA ILE A 171 0.30 -17.25 -19.52
C ILE A 171 -0.27 -15.83 -19.57
N LEU A 172 -0.40 -15.20 -18.41
CA LEU A 172 -0.85 -13.82 -18.31
C LEU A 172 0.37 -12.88 -18.25
N LEU A 173 0.55 -12.13 -19.33
CA LEU A 173 1.55 -11.06 -19.40
C LEU A 173 0.92 -9.76 -18.91
N LYS A 174 1.62 -9.07 -18.03
CA LYS A 174 1.22 -7.77 -17.52
C LYS A 174 2.34 -6.77 -17.75
N SER A 175 2.00 -5.61 -18.29
CA SER A 175 2.92 -4.49 -18.42
C SER A 175 2.20 -3.18 -18.26
N GLY A 176 2.92 -2.11 -17.99
CA GLY A 176 2.31 -0.80 -17.91
C GLY A 176 3.28 0.31 -17.61
N ILE A 177 2.74 1.51 -17.66
CA ILE A 177 3.44 2.75 -17.39
C ILE A 177 2.62 3.58 -16.41
N ALA A 178 3.32 4.26 -15.51
CA ALA A 178 2.70 5.23 -14.62
C ALA A 178 3.62 6.44 -14.45
N ASP A 179 3.02 7.62 -14.39
CA ASP A 179 3.69 8.85 -14.03
C ASP A 179 3.36 9.22 -12.59
N ARG A 180 4.39 9.35 -11.77
CA ARG A 180 4.30 9.94 -10.44
C ARG A 180 4.68 11.41 -10.57
N PHE A 181 3.68 12.28 -10.52
CA PHE A 181 3.84 13.70 -10.81
C PHE A 181 4.98 14.33 -10.01
N ASN A 182 5.85 15.07 -10.72
CA ASN A 182 7.04 15.76 -10.22
C ASN A 182 8.13 14.86 -9.63
N ASP A 183 8.11 13.54 -9.90
CA ASP A 183 9.09 12.63 -9.32
C ASP A 183 9.61 11.60 -10.33
N ALA A 184 8.81 10.67 -10.83
CA ALA A 184 9.31 9.56 -11.62
C ALA A 184 8.31 8.99 -12.63
N LEU A 185 8.85 8.54 -13.76
CA LEU A 185 8.16 7.66 -14.69
C LEU A 185 8.44 6.20 -14.29
N ILE A 186 7.40 5.40 -14.09
CA ILE A 186 7.48 4.02 -13.61
C ILE A 186 7.05 3.08 -14.72
N LEU A 187 7.92 2.14 -15.10
CA LEU A 187 7.60 1.02 -15.97
C LEU A 187 7.49 -0.25 -15.13
N TYR A 188 6.52 -1.10 -15.43
CA TYR A 188 6.36 -2.39 -14.75
C TYR A 188 5.95 -3.49 -15.74
N PHE A 189 6.39 -4.72 -15.45
CA PHE A 189 6.16 -5.91 -16.27
C PHE A 189 5.69 -7.07 -15.42
#